data_31b74934f1c88f2fcbb2c1a9d489f822
#
_entry.id   31b74934f1c88f2fcbb2c1a9d489f822
#
_cell.length_a   1.000
_cell.length_b   1.000
_cell.length_c   1.000
_cell.angle_alpha   90.00
_cell.angle_beta   90.00
_cell.angle_gamma   90.00
#
_symmetry.space_group_name_H-M   'P 1'
#
loop_
_entity.id
_entity.type
_entity.pdbx_description
1 polymer ?
#
loop_
_entity_poly.entity_id
_entity_poly.type
_entity_poly.pdbx_seq_one_letter_code
_entity_poly.pdbx_strand_id
1 'polypeptide(L)'
;MSRLTTLRLTVAATLITIFAGGAIIASQKSAANMAKAAAGFLDSLTPEQKANVAFPFESDERLRWHFIPNETFPRKGLMIKDMNETQRRLAHDLLRSGLSARGYLKVTSIMELEDILKVIETGGKFARNKEEYLFSIFGTPAASGRWGWRVEGHHVSVRFAVADGAVTDNVASSPMFLGTNPAEVREGDRKGLRVLADEEDAARALVMALPAELQKQAVVSAIAPADILTMNKNDIKPLPDQGVLYAALPAQQQALLSRVIEVYTSNMEADIAAERLAKIRAAGMDKIRFAWLGETDKGKKHYYSVQGPTFLIEYDNTQNNGNHVHSVWRDFNGDFGRDVLREHLKKDAH
;
A
#
# COMPACT_ATOMS: atom_id res chain seq x y z
N MET A 1 -30.21 -39.18 -4.73
CA MET A 1 -29.02 -38.31 -5.01
C MET A 1 -27.97 -39.18 -5.65
N SER A 2 -27.55 -38.88 -6.87
CA SER A 2 -26.66 -39.75 -7.65
C SER A 2 -25.20 -39.65 -7.14
N ARG A 3 -24.45 -40.78 -7.25
CA ARG A 3 -23.01 -40.82 -6.89
C ARG A 3 -22.16 -39.70 -7.55
N LEU A 4 -22.61 -39.19 -8.67
CA LEU A 4 -22.00 -38.07 -9.41
C LEU A 4 -22.14 -36.73 -8.68
N THR A 5 -23.23 -36.49 -7.96
CA THR A 5 -23.44 -35.23 -7.18
C THR A 5 -22.56 -35.21 -5.94
N THR A 6 -22.38 -36.35 -5.28
CA THR A 6 -21.50 -36.50 -4.12
C THR A 6 -20.02 -36.30 -4.50
N LEU A 7 -19.61 -36.84 -5.67
CA LEU A 7 -18.22 -36.67 -6.13
C LEU A 7 -17.89 -35.24 -6.51
N ARG A 8 -18.84 -34.49 -7.11
CA ARG A 8 -18.64 -33.05 -7.44
C ARG A 8 -18.52 -32.16 -6.21
N LEU A 9 -19.31 -32.45 -5.16
CA LEU A 9 -19.23 -31.72 -3.87
C LEU A 9 -17.92 -32.01 -3.14
N THR A 10 -17.42 -33.24 -3.18
CA THR A 10 -16.16 -33.64 -2.53
C THR A 10 -14.95 -33.03 -3.24
N VAL A 11 -14.95 -32.97 -4.59
CA VAL A 11 -13.88 -32.33 -5.36
C VAL A 11 -13.85 -30.83 -5.17
N ALA A 12 -15.02 -30.17 -5.10
CA ALA A 12 -15.09 -28.73 -4.84
C ALA A 12 -14.60 -28.38 -3.42
N ALA A 13 -14.97 -29.15 -2.40
CA ALA A 13 -14.49 -28.96 -1.02
C ALA A 13 -12.98 -29.21 -0.89
N THR A 14 -12.44 -30.22 -1.60
CA THR A 14 -11.01 -30.53 -1.57
C THR A 14 -10.17 -29.46 -2.30
N LEU A 15 -10.68 -28.90 -3.40
CA LEU A 15 -10.01 -27.80 -4.11
C LEU A 15 -9.99 -26.49 -3.27
N ILE A 16 -11.06 -26.17 -2.55
CA ILE A 16 -11.11 -25.00 -1.68
C ILE A 16 -10.13 -25.14 -0.51
N THR A 17 -10.02 -26.34 0.09
CA THR A 17 -9.06 -26.58 1.19
C THR A 17 -7.61 -26.56 0.73
N ILE A 18 -7.31 -27.02 -0.47
CA ILE A 18 -5.95 -26.97 -1.03
C ILE A 18 -5.53 -25.53 -1.35
N PHE A 19 -6.44 -24.68 -1.85
CA PHE A 19 -6.16 -23.29 -2.15
C PHE A 19 -5.96 -22.45 -0.87
N ALA A 20 -6.78 -22.66 0.15
CA ALA A 20 -6.63 -21.99 1.44
C ALA A 20 -5.36 -22.44 2.18
N GLY A 21 -5.06 -23.72 2.19
CA GLY A 21 -3.82 -24.26 2.77
C GLY A 21 -2.55 -23.79 2.05
N GLY A 22 -2.60 -23.65 0.73
CA GLY A 22 -1.49 -23.13 -0.06
C GLY A 22 -1.17 -21.65 0.22
N ALA A 23 -2.18 -20.82 0.41
CA ALA A 23 -2.00 -19.39 0.73
C ALA A 23 -1.43 -19.18 2.14
N ILE A 24 -1.88 -19.93 3.13
CA ILE A 24 -1.38 -19.86 4.53
C ILE A 24 0.10 -20.30 4.59
N ILE A 25 0.48 -21.39 3.92
CA ILE A 25 1.87 -21.86 3.88
C ILE A 25 2.77 -20.86 3.16
N ALA A 26 2.27 -20.16 2.16
CA ALA A 26 3.01 -19.18 1.38
C ALA A 26 3.25 -17.89 2.20
N SER A 27 2.26 -17.32 2.89
CA SER A 27 2.45 -16.09 3.67
C SER A 27 3.41 -16.28 4.86
N GLN A 28 3.53 -17.49 5.39
CA GLN A 28 4.57 -17.86 6.34
C GLN A 28 5.99 -17.76 5.74
N LYS A 29 6.12 -17.96 4.43
CA LYS A 29 7.41 -17.84 3.74
C LYS A 29 7.88 -16.39 3.69
N SER A 30 7.02 -15.43 3.33
CA SER A 30 7.40 -14.01 3.35
C SER A 30 7.66 -13.50 4.76
N ALA A 31 6.88 -13.92 5.76
CA ALA A 31 7.14 -13.60 7.17
C ALA A 31 8.53 -14.07 7.62
N ALA A 32 8.91 -15.32 7.29
CA ALA A 32 10.23 -15.87 7.61
C ALA A 32 11.37 -15.14 6.85
N ASN A 33 11.16 -14.81 5.58
CA ASN A 33 12.14 -14.06 4.77
C ASN A 33 12.34 -12.65 5.32
N MET A 34 11.26 -11.94 5.69
CA MET A 34 11.32 -10.63 6.32
C MET A 34 12.07 -10.70 7.67
N ALA A 35 11.77 -11.71 8.49
CA ALA A 35 12.46 -11.91 9.78
C ALA A 35 13.97 -12.09 9.60
N LYS A 36 14.38 -12.93 8.65
CA LYS A 36 15.78 -13.15 8.33
C LYS A 36 16.46 -11.86 7.83
N ALA A 37 15.81 -11.13 6.93
CA ALA A 37 16.35 -9.88 6.40
C ALA A 37 16.46 -8.79 7.49
N ALA A 38 15.44 -8.65 8.34
CA ALA A 38 15.43 -7.70 9.44
C ALA A 38 16.49 -8.02 10.50
N ALA A 39 16.66 -9.30 10.87
CA ALA A 39 17.71 -9.74 11.78
C ALA A 39 19.11 -9.44 11.20
N GLY A 40 19.36 -9.79 9.93
CA GLY A 40 20.63 -9.50 9.26
C GLY A 40 20.93 -8.00 9.18
N PHE A 41 19.92 -7.17 8.93
CA PHE A 41 20.07 -5.71 8.97
C PHE A 41 20.44 -5.22 10.38
N LEU A 42 19.69 -5.63 11.42
CA LEU A 42 19.96 -5.27 12.80
C LEU A 42 21.36 -5.71 13.26
N ASP A 43 21.83 -6.89 12.86
CA ASP A 43 23.13 -7.43 13.24
C ASP A 43 24.31 -6.66 12.61
N SER A 44 24.06 -5.96 11.50
CA SER A 44 25.07 -5.11 10.85
C SER A 44 25.24 -3.72 11.49
N LEU A 45 24.33 -3.34 12.39
CA LEU A 45 24.28 -2.01 12.98
C LEU A 45 25.18 -1.88 14.21
N THR A 46 25.74 -0.68 14.41
CA THR A 46 26.39 -0.35 15.68
C THR A 46 25.35 -0.26 16.82
N PRO A 47 25.77 -0.34 18.10
CA PRO A 47 24.83 -0.16 19.21
C PRO A 47 24.05 1.15 19.15
N GLU A 48 24.67 2.25 18.73
CA GLU A 48 24.05 3.57 18.59
C GLU A 48 23.01 3.58 17.46
N GLN A 49 23.35 2.98 16.31
CA GLN A 49 22.41 2.84 15.19
C GLN A 49 21.22 1.95 15.57
N LYS A 50 21.47 0.82 16.28
CA LYS A 50 20.40 -0.05 16.79
C LYS A 50 19.42 0.69 17.69
N ALA A 51 19.90 1.53 18.59
CA ALA A 51 19.06 2.34 19.47
C ALA A 51 18.12 3.29 18.71
N ASN A 52 18.52 3.74 17.52
CA ASN A 52 17.72 4.60 16.66
C ASN A 52 16.72 3.84 15.77
N VAL A 53 16.95 2.54 15.52
CA VAL A 53 16.18 1.71 14.59
C VAL A 53 15.15 0.84 15.28
N ALA A 54 15.52 0.25 16.46
CA ALA A 54 14.73 -0.76 17.13
C ALA A 54 13.81 -0.14 18.19
N PHE A 55 12.52 -0.40 18.06
CA PHE A 55 11.48 0.07 18.98
C PHE A 55 10.69 -1.12 19.54
N PRO A 56 10.10 -1.01 20.74
CA PRO A 56 9.08 -1.97 21.18
C PRO A 56 7.92 -2.02 20.16
N PHE A 57 7.33 -3.20 19.98
CA PHE A 57 6.19 -3.33 19.04
C PHE A 57 5.02 -2.43 19.42
N GLU A 58 4.76 -2.25 20.71
CA GLU A 58 3.69 -1.40 21.25
C GLU A 58 4.02 0.10 21.26
N SER A 59 5.17 0.50 20.72
CA SER A 59 5.54 1.90 20.65
C SER A 59 4.57 2.70 19.78
N ASP A 60 4.14 3.88 20.24
CA ASP A 60 3.33 4.83 19.48
C ASP A 60 4.03 5.27 18.18
N GLU A 61 5.36 5.20 18.13
CA GLU A 61 6.13 5.48 16.91
C GLU A 61 5.73 4.58 15.75
N ARG A 62 5.25 3.35 16.01
CA ARG A 62 4.75 2.43 15.00
C ARG A 62 3.53 2.97 14.27
N LEU A 63 2.68 3.75 14.95
CA LEU A 63 1.47 4.35 14.41
C LEU A 63 1.71 5.73 13.81
N ARG A 64 2.85 6.35 14.14
CA ARG A 64 3.20 7.68 13.66
C ARG A 64 3.73 7.58 12.23
N TRP A 65 3.06 8.23 11.28
CA TRP A 65 3.44 8.18 9.87
C TRP A 65 3.01 9.42 9.11
N HIS A 66 3.73 9.72 8.04
CA HIS A 66 3.36 10.74 7.06
C HIS A 66 4.15 10.53 5.75
N PHE A 67 3.74 11.25 4.70
CA PHE A 67 4.33 11.21 3.36
C PHE A 67 4.96 12.53 2.91
N ILE A 68 4.94 13.57 3.75
CA ILE A 68 5.54 14.89 3.48
C ILE A 68 7.05 14.89 3.79
N PRO A 69 7.82 15.92 3.37
CA PRO A 69 9.27 16.02 3.61
C PRO A 69 9.67 15.90 5.09
N ASN A 70 10.87 15.36 5.34
CA ASN A 70 11.38 15.11 6.70
C ASN A 70 11.52 16.38 7.53
N GLU A 71 11.81 17.53 6.90
CA GLU A 71 11.93 18.82 7.57
C GLU A 71 10.60 19.29 8.17
N THR A 72 9.47 18.86 7.56
CA THR A 72 8.12 19.19 8.05
C THR A 72 7.60 18.14 9.02
N PHE A 73 8.00 16.87 8.84
CA PHE A 73 7.62 15.75 9.70
C PHE A 73 8.85 14.91 10.04
N PRO A 74 9.60 15.26 11.09
CA PRO A 74 10.76 14.48 11.53
C PRO A 74 10.37 13.04 11.90
N ARG A 75 11.10 12.07 11.38
CA ARG A 75 10.88 10.64 11.57
C ARG A 75 11.98 10.03 12.41
N LYS A 76 11.68 8.90 13.06
CA LYS A 76 12.67 8.08 13.77
C LYS A 76 13.05 6.87 12.93
N GLY A 77 14.30 6.44 13.01
CA GLY A 77 14.90 5.36 12.25
C GLY A 77 16.31 5.70 11.80
N LEU A 78 16.94 4.82 11.01
CA LEU A 78 18.25 5.04 10.40
C LEU A 78 18.05 5.42 8.92
N MET A 79 18.58 6.58 8.53
CA MET A 79 18.55 7.04 7.13
C MET A 79 19.54 6.25 6.27
N ILE A 80 19.21 6.05 5.00
CA ILE A 80 20.11 5.40 4.04
C ILE A 80 21.45 6.13 3.95
N LYS A 81 21.45 7.48 3.98
CA LYS A 81 22.69 8.28 3.93
C LYS A 81 23.66 8.01 5.09
N ASP A 82 23.14 7.55 6.23
CA ASP A 82 23.92 7.28 7.45
C ASP A 82 24.35 5.80 7.55
N MET A 83 24.11 5.01 6.50
CA MET A 83 24.47 3.60 6.39
C MET A 83 25.76 3.42 5.59
N ASN A 84 26.60 2.48 5.99
CA ASN A 84 27.68 1.99 5.15
C ASN A 84 27.13 1.08 4.02
N GLU A 85 27.98 0.69 3.07
CA GLU A 85 27.57 -0.09 1.90
C GLU A 85 26.90 -1.43 2.27
N THR A 86 27.43 -2.16 3.24
CA THR A 86 26.86 -3.42 3.74
C THR A 86 25.47 -3.20 4.34
N GLN A 87 25.32 -2.17 5.16
CA GLN A 87 24.05 -1.82 5.79
C GLN A 87 23.00 -1.40 4.76
N ARG A 88 23.39 -0.59 3.75
CA ARG A 88 22.53 -0.21 2.63
C ARG A 88 22.01 -1.44 1.89
N ARG A 89 22.89 -2.38 1.54
CA ARG A 89 22.49 -3.63 0.87
C ARG A 89 21.49 -4.42 1.71
N LEU A 90 21.74 -4.60 3.00
CA LEU A 90 20.84 -5.34 3.91
C LEU A 90 19.51 -4.62 4.14
N ALA A 91 19.50 -3.28 4.19
CA ALA A 91 18.28 -2.48 4.23
C ALA A 91 17.43 -2.68 2.95
N HIS A 92 18.08 -2.68 1.79
CA HIS A 92 17.39 -2.99 0.53
C HIS A 92 16.93 -4.45 0.43
N ASP A 93 17.65 -5.41 1.03
CA ASP A 93 17.21 -6.80 1.13
C ASP A 93 15.95 -6.93 2.03
N LEU A 94 15.88 -6.15 3.12
CA LEU A 94 14.66 -6.05 3.93
C LEU A 94 13.50 -5.48 3.12
N LEU A 95 13.71 -4.42 2.36
CA LEU A 95 12.68 -3.84 1.50
C LEU A 95 12.17 -4.86 0.46
N ARG A 96 13.07 -5.62 -0.18
CA ARG A 96 12.73 -6.68 -1.13
C ARG A 96 11.99 -7.85 -0.50
N SER A 97 12.18 -8.12 0.79
CA SER A 97 11.54 -9.27 1.44
C SER A 97 10.02 -9.13 1.63
N GLY A 98 9.49 -7.92 1.57
CA GLY A 98 8.05 -7.65 1.66
C GLY A 98 7.43 -7.21 0.34
N LEU A 99 8.22 -6.65 -0.58
CA LEU A 99 7.78 -6.13 -1.87
C LEU A 99 8.11 -7.08 -3.01
N SER A 100 7.20 -7.17 -3.98
CA SER A 100 7.52 -7.76 -5.28
C SER A 100 8.63 -6.98 -5.99
N ALA A 101 9.23 -7.55 -7.03
CA ALA A 101 10.20 -6.83 -7.86
C ALA A 101 9.63 -5.51 -8.41
N ARG A 102 8.33 -5.49 -8.76
CA ARG A 102 7.61 -4.30 -9.21
C ARG A 102 7.46 -3.26 -8.09
N GLY A 103 6.99 -3.68 -6.91
CA GLY A 103 6.83 -2.79 -5.76
C GLY A 103 8.16 -2.20 -5.31
N TYR A 104 9.22 -3.01 -5.26
CA TYR A 104 10.57 -2.56 -4.98
C TYR A 104 11.06 -1.51 -5.98
N LEU A 105 10.86 -1.76 -7.29
CA LEU A 105 11.24 -0.80 -8.33
C LEU A 105 10.48 0.51 -8.20
N LYS A 106 9.17 0.50 -7.90
CA LYS A 106 8.39 1.71 -7.65
C LYS A 106 8.94 2.51 -6.47
N VAL A 107 9.16 1.87 -5.33
CA VAL A 107 9.68 2.52 -4.12
C VAL A 107 11.04 3.18 -4.41
N THR A 108 11.98 2.44 -5.01
CA THR A 108 13.32 2.98 -5.32
C THR A 108 13.27 4.07 -6.40
N SER A 109 12.40 3.94 -7.39
CA SER A 109 12.20 5.00 -8.39
C SER A 109 11.59 6.27 -7.79
N ILE A 110 10.69 6.15 -6.80
CA ILE A 110 10.18 7.32 -6.05
C ILE A 110 11.31 8.00 -5.28
N MET A 111 12.17 7.23 -4.63
CA MET A 111 13.37 7.78 -3.98
C MET A 111 14.24 8.55 -4.97
N GLU A 112 14.47 8.01 -6.16
CA GLU A 112 15.27 8.66 -7.23
C GLU A 112 14.61 9.92 -7.79
N LEU A 113 13.28 10.10 -7.68
CA LEU A 113 12.60 11.34 -8.08
C LEU A 113 13.05 12.54 -7.26
N GLU A 114 13.60 12.36 -6.05
CA GLU A 114 14.18 13.46 -5.27
C GLU A 114 15.31 14.17 -6.02
N ASP A 115 16.14 13.43 -6.77
CA ASP A 115 17.19 14.03 -7.61
C ASP A 115 16.60 14.90 -8.74
N ILE A 116 15.46 14.51 -9.30
CA ILE A 116 14.73 15.28 -10.31
C ILE A 116 14.07 16.51 -9.68
N LEU A 117 13.43 16.35 -8.52
CA LEU A 117 12.83 17.45 -7.77
C LEU A 117 13.87 18.51 -7.38
N LYS A 118 15.06 18.10 -6.98
CA LYS A 118 16.16 19.00 -6.66
C LYS A 118 16.50 19.93 -7.85
N VAL A 119 16.37 19.43 -9.07
CA VAL A 119 16.60 20.23 -10.29
C VAL A 119 15.41 21.13 -10.59
N ILE A 120 14.17 20.58 -10.51
CA ILE A 120 12.94 21.33 -10.82
C ILE A 120 12.71 22.46 -9.80
N GLU A 121 12.98 22.19 -8.53
CA GLU A 121 12.75 23.12 -7.41
C GLU A 121 14.03 23.86 -7.02
N THR A 122 14.85 24.27 -7.98
CA THR A 122 16.10 25.01 -7.75
C THR A 122 15.84 26.22 -6.81
N GLY A 123 16.53 26.25 -5.66
CA GLY A 123 16.28 27.25 -4.61
C GLY A 123 15.06 26.98 -3.75
N GLY A 124 14.45 25.79 -3.87
CA GLY A 124 13.32 25.35 -3.04
C GLY A 124 13.65 25.23 -1.55
N LYS A 125 12.60 25.19 -0.75
CA LYS A 125 12.67 25.15 0.73
C LYS A 125 13.24 23.83 1.27
N PHE A 126 13.11 22.71 0.53
CA PHE A 126 13.42 21.36 1.00
C PHE A 126 14.72 20.83 0.40
N ALA A 127 15.54 20.19 1.22
CA ALA A 127 16.70 19.45 0.78
C ALA A 127 16.25 18.14 0.13
N ARG A 128 16.21 18.09 -1.20
CA ARG A 128 15.84 16.89 -1.95
C ARG A 128 17.00 15.90 -1.98
N ASN A 129 16.82 14.75 -1.30
CA ASN A 129 17.87 13.74 -1.19
C ASN A 129 17.27 12.33 -1.20
N LYS A 130 17.61 11.55 -2.21
CA LYS A 130 17.13 10.16 -2.40
C LYS A 130 17.58 9.17 -1.31
N GLU A 131 18.50 9.57 -0.43
CA GLU A 131 18.98 8.77 0.67
C GLU A 131 18.36 9.18 2.03
N GLU A 132 17.40 10.11 2.05
CA GLU A 132 16.70 10.53 3.28
C GLU A 132 15.43 9.72 3.54
N TYR A 133 15.53 8.41 3.40
CA TYR A 133 14.50 7.45 3.76
C TYR A 133 14.97 6.63 4.96
N LEU A 134 14.09 6.47 5.94
CA LEU A 134 14.41 5.91 7.26
C LEU A 134 13.86 4.50 7.38
N PHE A 135 14.67 3.61 7.93
CA PHE A 135 14.31 2.25 8.29
C PHE A 135 14.07 2.16 9.79
N SER A 136 12.95 1.54 10.19
CA SER A 136 12.59 1.29 11.60
C SER A 136 12.08 -0.13 11.76
N ILE A 137 12.43 -0.77 12.88
CA ILE A 137 11.99 -2.12 13.24
C ILE A 137 11.27 -2.05 14.58
N PHE A 138 10.15 -2.72 14.67
CA PHE A 138 9.26 -2.73 15.84
C PHE A 138 9.12 -4.16 16.36
N GLY A 139 9.51 -4.41 17.61
CA GLY A 139 9.56 -5.75 18.19
C GLY A 139 10.79 -6.55 17.75
N THR A 140 10.78 -7.85 18.00
CA THR A 140 11.89 -8.76 17.67
C THR A 140 11.54 -9.53 16.39
N PRO A 141 12.35 -9.42 15.32
CA PRO A 141 12.11 -10.17 14.08
C PRO A 141 12.08 -11.68 14.32
N ALA A 142 10.96 -12.31 13.94
CA ALA A 142 10.75 -13.74 14.03
C ALA A 142 9.74 -14.19 12.95
N ALA A 143 9.74 -15.48 12.59
CA ALA A 143 8.78 -16.02 11.62
C ALA A 143 7.32 -15.96 12.13
N SER A 144 7.14 -15.85 13.43
CA SER A 144 5.87 -15.71 14.14
C SER A 144 6.02 -14.70 15.28
N GLY A 145 4.91 -14.33 15.93
CA GLY A 145 4.91 -13.35 17.01
C GLY A 145 4.52 -11.95 16.53
N ARG A 146 4.83 -10.95 17.36
CA ARG A 146 4.43 -9.56 17.07
C ARG A 146 5.65 -8.69 16.81
N TRP A 147 5.88 -8.39 15.55
CA TRP A 147 6.94 -7.51 15.12
C TRP A 147 6.60 -6.87 13.77
N GLY A 148 7.37 -5.90 13.35
CA GLY A 148 7.18 -5.29 12.04
C GLY A 148 8.34 -4.37 11.66
N TRP A 149 8.26 -3.80 10.49
CA TRP A 149 9.22 -2.83 9.99
C TRP A 149 8.55 -1.76 9.13
N ARG A 150 9.22 -0.65 8.99
CA ARG A 150 8.78 0.49 8.19
C ARG A 150 9.95 1.09 7.43
N VAL A 151 9.70 1.48 6.17
CA VAL A 151 10.55 2.39 5.39
C VAL A 151 9.72 3.61 5.07
N GLU A 152 10.19 4.80 5.47
CA GLU A 152 9.43 6.01 5.33
C GLU A 152 10.29 7.22 5.02
N GLY A 153 9.78 8.10 4.15
CA GLY A 153 10.36 9.38 3.77
C GLY A 153 9.37 10.20 2.96
N HIS A 154 9.86 11.15 2.19
CA HIS A 154 9.02 11.92 1.28
C HIS A 154 8.43 10.99 0.20
N HIS A 155 7.11 10.98 0.08
CA HIS A 155 6.34 10.17 -0.89
C HIS A 155 6.44 8.64 -0.77
N VAL A 156 7.10 8.12 0.27
CA VAL A 156 7.11 6.68 0.57
C VAL A 156 6.72 6.47 2.03
N SER A 157 5.73 5.63 2.28
CA SER A 157 5.50 5.02 3.59
C SER A 157 5.06 3.58 3.37
N VAL A 158 6.00 2.65 3.51
CA VAL A 158 5.82 1.21 3.33
C VAL A 158 6.10 0.53 4.66
N ARG A 159 5.19 -0.34 5.07
CA ARG A 159 5.31 -1.08 6.33
C ARG A 159 4.76 -2.47 6.23
N PHE A 160 5.30 -3.34 7.06
CA PHE A 160 4.81 -4.70 7.25
C PHE A 160 4.80 -5.02 8.73
N ALA A 161 3.76 -5.71 9.18
CA ALA A 161 3.66 -6.22 10.54
C ALA A 161 3.26 -7.69 10.49
N VAL A 162 4.02 -8.53 11.17
CA VAL A 162 3.67 -9.92 11.46
C VAL A 162 2.97 -9.93 12.81
N ALA A 163 1.80 -10.56 12.89
CA ALA A 163 1.03 -10.63 14.12
C ALA A 163 0.31 -11.98 14.21
N ASP A 164 0.73 -12.84 15.13
CA ASP A 164 0.07 -14.12 15.39
C ASP A 164 -1.36 -13.92 15.83
N GLY A 165 -2.27 -14.69 15.22
CA GLY A 165 -3.69 -14.70 15.59
C GLY A 165 -4.39 -13.37 15.28
N ALA A 166 -3.82 -12.52 14.45
CA ALA A 166 -4.53 -11.40 13.89
C ALA A 166 -5.74 -11.91 13.09
N VAL A 167 -6.87 -11.27 13.29
CA VAL A 167 -8.17 -11.67 12.72
C VAL A 167 -8.18 -11.65 11.20
N THR A 168 -7.11 -11.19 10.57
CA THR A 168 -7.17 -10.82 9.16
C THR A 168 -6.04 -11.34 8.30
N ASP A 169 -4.79 -11.13 8.63
CA ASP A 169 -3.65 -11.45 7.76
C ASP A 169 -2.44 -11.84 8.60
N ASN A 170 -1.70 -12.87 8.23
CA ASN A 170 -0.43 -13.22 8.89
C ASN A 170 0.60 -12.10 8.75
N VAL A 171 0.51 -11.34 7.64
CA VAL A 171 1.34 -10.17 7.38
C VAL A 171 0.46 -9.00 6.96
N ALA A 172 0.27 -8.03 7.84
CA ALA A 172 -0.35 -6.76 7.50
C ALA A 172 0.65 -5.86 6.76
N SER A 173 0.21 -5.24 5.66
CA SER A 173 1.04 -4.38 4.82
C SER A 173 0.35 -3.04 4.53
N SER A 174 -0.41 -2.52 5.50
CA SER A 174 -1.12 -1.24 5.41
C SER A 174 -0.96 -0.40 6.68
N PRO A 175 -1.10 0.95 6.58
CA PRO A 175 -1.16 1.74 5.35
C PRO A 175 0.05 1.53 4.45
N MET A 176 -0.19 1.45 3.11
CA MET A 176 0.88 1.51 2.14
C MET A 176 0.67 2.76 1.27
N PHE A 177 1.58 3.71 1.39
CA PHE A 177 1.53 4.97 0.65
C PHE A 177 2.70 5.08 -0.32
N LEU A 178 2.39 5.41 -1.56
CA LEU A 178 3.34 5.75 -2.61
C LEU A 178 2.86 7.05 -3.28
N GLY A 179 3.75 8.03 -3.38
CA GLY A 179 3.49 9.29 -4.07
C GLY A 179 4.57 9.59 -5.11
N THR A 180 4.30 10.52 -6.00
CA THR A 180 5.30 10.97 -6.99
C THR A 180 5.17 12.46 -7.24
N ASN A 181 6.30 13.14 -7.21
CA ASN A 181 6.44 14.50 -7.69
C ASN A 181 7.75 14.61 -8.50
N PRO A 182 7.66 14.81 -9.80
CA PRO A 182 6.45 14.92 -10.63
C PRO A 182 5.73 13.57 -10.84
N ALA A 183 4.45 13.61 -11.22
CA ALA A 183 3.71 12.43 -11.71
C ALA A 183 4.28 11.93 -13.04
N GLU A 184 4.62 12.88 -13.92
CA GLU A 184 5.33 12.66 -15.18
C GLU A 184 6.52 13.61 -15.27
N VAL A 185 7.71 13.07 -15.49
CA VAL A 185 8.92 13.85 -15.77
C VAL A 185 8.78 14.45 -17.16
N ARG A 186 8.67 15.77 -17.26
CA ARG A 186 8.37 16.46 -18.52
C ARG A 186 9.61 16.87 -19.32
N GLU A 187 10.78 16.90 -18.67
CA GLU A 187 12.03 17.37 -19.25
C GLU A 187 13.24 16.55 -18.76
N GLY A 188 14.39 16.70 -19.41
CA GLY A 188 15.64 16.03 -19.06
C GLY A 188 15.70 14.56 -19.51
N ASP A 189 16.75 13.85 -19.06
CA ASP A 189 17.10 12.49 -19.51
C ASP A 189 16.04 11.44 -19.16
N ARG A 190 15.19 11.71 -18.17
CA ARG A 190 14.10 10.81 -17.75
C ARG A 190 12.72 11.27 -18.23
N LYS A 191 12.66 12.13 -19.25
CA LYS A 191 11.40 12.60 -19.84
C LYS A 191 10.46 11.45 -20.19
N GLY A 192 9.23 11.56 -19.77
CA GLY A 192 8.18 10.55 -19.97
C GLY A 192 8.10 9.49 -18.85
N LEU A 193 9.02 9.51 -17.86
CA LEU A 193 8.93 8.61 -16.72
C LEU A 193 7.69 8.93 -15.88
N ARG A 194 6.87 7.91 -15.64
CA ARG A 194 5.69 7.91 -14.74
C ARG A 194 5.79 6.68 -13.85
N VAL A 195 6.23 6.86 -12.61
CA VAL A 195 6.47 5.73 -11.69
C VAL A 195 5.16 5.04 -11.27
N LEU A 196 4.08 5.82 -11.08
CA LEU A 196 2.73 5.33 -10.74
C LEU A 196 1.78 5.37 -11.95
N ALA A 197 2.31 5.06 -13.15
CA ALA A 197 1.52 5.05 -14.38
C ALA A 197 0.37 4.04 -14.33
N ASP A 198 0.62 2.85 -13.80
CA ASP A 198 -0.36 1.78 -13.81
C ASP A 198 -1.56 2.06 -12.89
N GLU A 199 -1.34 2.74 -11.78
CA GLU A 199 -2.38 3.16 -10.84
C GLU A 199 -3.34 4.14 -11.53
N GLU A 200 -2.81 5.12 -12.25
CA GLU A 200 -3.61 6.08 -13.01
C GLU A 200 -4.27 5.44 -14.23
N ASP A 201 -3.49 4.77 -15.05
CA ASP A 201 -3.95 4.27 -16.35
C ASP A 201 -5.01 3.17 -16.21
N ALA A 202 -4.90 2.28 -15.20
CA ALA A 202 -5.92 1.26 -14.95
C ALA A 202 -7.26 1.87 -14.52
N ALA A 203 -7.25 2.84 -13.61
CA ALA A 203 -8.48 3.49 -13.16
C ALA A 203 -9.10 4.37 -14.26
N ARG A 204 -8.27 5.07 -15.05
CA ARG A 204 -8.72 5.85 -16.20
C ARG A 204 -9.32 4.94 -17.28
N ALA A 205 -8.70 3.80 -17.58
CA ALA A 205 -9.26 2.84 -18.53
C ALA A 205 -10.64 2.35 -18.09
N LEU A 206 -10.85 2.13 -16.79
CA LEU A 206 -12.16 1.78 -16.25
C LEU A 206 -13.17 2.91 -16.48
N VAL A 207 -12.92 4.12 -16.00
CA VAL A 207 -13.90 5.21 -16.06
C VAL A 207 -14.25 5.56 -17.51
N MET A 208 -13.30 5.49 -18.43
CA MET A 208 -13.51 5.77 -19.85
C MET A 208 -14.26 4.64 -20.58
N ALA A 209 -14.17 3.40 -20.09
CA ALA A 209 -14.87 2.25 -20.67
C ALA A 209 -16.30 2.07 -20.14
N LEU A 210 -16.72 2.86 -19.13
CA LEU A 210 -18.06 2.75 -18.57
C LEU A 210 -19.13 3.18 -19.59
N PRO A 211 -20.27 2.45 -19.70
CA PRO A 211 -21.48 2.97 -20.35
C PRO A 211 -21.88 4.32 -19.76
N ALA A 212 -22.44 5.21 -20.59
CA ALA A 212 -22.71 6.61 -20.21
C ALA A 212 -23.44 6.78 -18.87
N GLU A 213 -24.46 5.95 -18.59
CA GLU A 213 -25.22 6.05 -17.33
C GLU A 213 -24.41 5.58 -16.12
N LEU A 214 -23.55 4.58 -16.27
CA LEU A 214 -22.63 4.13 -15.20
C LEU A 214 -21.46 5.11 -15.01
N GLN A 215 -21.01 5.74 -16.09
CA GLN A 215 -19.99 6.78 -15.99
C GLN A 215 -20.50 8.00 -15.20
N LYS A 216 -21.76 8.44 -15.42
CA LYS A 216 -22.39 9.48 -14.61
C LYS A 216 -22.49 9.12 -13.13
N GLN A 217 -22.69 7.83 -12.81
CA GLN A 217 -22.69 7.38 -11.42
C GLN A 217 -21.27 7.32 -10.83
N ALA A 218 -20.28 6.92 -11.62
CA ALA A 218 -18.89 6.81 -11.21
C ALA A 218 -18.23 8.18 -11.00
N VAL A 219 -18.49 9.14 -11.90
CA VAL A 219 -17.97 10.52 -11.81
C VAL A 219 -18.87 11.33 -10.89
N VAL A 220 -18.58 11.32 -9.60
CA VAL A 220 -19.45 11.87 -8.54
C VAL A 220 -19.26 13.38 -8.34
N SER A 221 -18.20 13.96 -8.86
CA SER A 221 -17.93 15.40 -8.79
C SER A 221 -17.03 15.84 -9.94
N ALA A 222 -17.25 17.03 -10.46
CA ALA A 222 -16.37 17.69 -11.42
C ALA A 222 -15.11 18.30 -10.74
N ILE A 223 -15.09 18.37 -9.41
CA ILE A 223 -13.98 18.92 -8.63
C ILE A 223 -13.39 17.80 -7.78
N ALA A 224 -12.10 17.56 -7.96
CA ALA A 224 -11.33 16.64 -7.11
C ALA A 224 -10.94 17.31 -5.78
N PRO A 225 -10.77 16.53 -4.69
CA PRO A 225 -10.22 17.06 -3.43
C PRO A 225 -8.78 17.55 -3.64
N ALA A 226 -8.24 18.28 -2.68
CA ALA A 226 -6.86 18.80 -2.77
C ALA A 226 -5.78 17.76 -2.42
N ASP A 227 -6.18 16.60 -1.89
CA ASP A 227 -5.32 15.48 -1.49
C ASP A 227 -6.17 14.24 -1.20
N ILE A 228 -5.53 13.10 -0.89
CA ILE A 228 -6.22 11.91 -0.40
C ILE A 228 -7.03 12.22 0.85
N LEU A 229 -8.26 11.73 0.96
CA LEU A 229 -9.21 12.12 2.01
C LEU A 229 -8.82 11.57 3.39
N THR A 230 -8.18 10.41 3.43
CA THR A 230 -7.74 9.80 4.69
C THR A 230 -6.47 10.42 5.25
N MET A 231 -5.71 11.15 4.45
CA MET A 231 -4.45 11.76 4.86
C MET A 231 -3.56 10.76 5.62
N ASN A 232 -2.88 11.21 6.66
CA ASN A 232 -2.07 10.37 7.57
C ASN A 232 -2.82 9.95 8.85
N LYS A 233 -4.15 9.89 8.81
CA LYS A 233 -4.94 9.45 9.98
C LYS A 233 -4.64 7.99 10.33
N ASN A 234 -4.51 7.70 11.62
CA ASN A 234 -4.29 6.33 12.11
C ASN A 234 -5.56 5.48 12.08
N ASP A 235 -6.70 6.11 12.40
CA ASP A 235 -8.00 5.46 12.36
C ASP A 235 -8.81 6.05 11.21
N ILE A 236 -9.30 5.19 10.34
CA ILE A 236 -10.12 5.58 9.20
C ILE A 236 -11.50 4.91 9.27
N LYS A 237 -12.46 5.57 8.68
CA LYS A 237 -13.80 5.04 8.45
C LYS A 237 -14.04 4.91 6.95
N PRO A 238 -14.95 4.04 6.51
CA PRO A 238 -15.40 4.03 5.13
C PRO A 238 -15.82 5.44 4.66
N LEU A 239 -15.45 5.77 3.43
CA LEU A 239 -15.95 6.98 2.77
C LEU A 239 -17.46 6.85 2.52
N PRO A 240 -18.18 7.97 2.29
CA PRO A 240 -19.58 7.92 1.92
C PRO A 240 -19.84 6.97 0.74
N ASP A 241 -20.98 6.30 0.77
CA ASP A 241 -21.43 5.40 -0.29
C ASP A 241 -21.74 6.19 -1.59
N GLN A 242 -20.75 6.29 -2.47
CA GLN A 242 -20.85 7.01 -3.75
C GLN A 242 -20.13 6.24 -4.86
N GLY A 243 -20.39 6.60 -6.10
CA GLY A 243 -19.80 5.94 -7.26
C GLY A 243 -20.58 4.69 -7.68
N VAL A 244 -19.98 3.87 -8.53
CA VAL A 244 -20.60 2.68 -9.14
C VAL A 244 -20.21 1.42 -8.39
N LEU A 245 -21.20 0.54 -8.14
CA LEU A 245 -20.97 -0.77 -7.54
C LEU A 245 -20.41 -1.76 -8.57
N TYR A 246 -19.46 -2.60 -8.14
CA TYR A 246 -18.96 -3.73 -8.93
C TYR A 246 -20.11 -4.60 -9.49
N ALA A 247 -21.12 -4.89 -8.67
CA ALA A 247 -22.28 -5.70 -9.09
C ALA A 247 -23.09 -5.07 -10.22
N ALA A 248 -23.08 -3.75 -10.39
CA ALA A 248 -23.78 -3.04 -11.46
C ALA A 248 -22.96 -2.98 -12.77
N LEU A 249 -21.69 -3.33 -12.74
CA LEU A 249 -20.80 -3.27 -13.90
C LEU A 249 -21.02 -4.47 -14.83
N PRO A 250 -20.99 -4.28 -16.16
CA PRO A 250 -20.85 -5.39 -17.09
C PRO A 250 -19.52 -6.14 -16.89
N ALA A 251 -19.43 -7.39 -17.31
CA ALA A 251 -18.29 -8.27 -17.05
C ALA A 251 -16.93 -7.68 -17.47
N GLN A 252 -16.87 -6.96 -18.59
CA GLN A 252 -15.64 -6.30 -19.03
C GLN A 252 -15.18 -5.22 -18.05
N GLN A 253 -16.10 -4.39 -17.53
CA GLN A 253 -15.79 -3.33 -16.58
C GLN A 253 -15.50 -3.89 -15.18
N GLN A 254 -16.13 -5.01 -14.81
CA GLN A 254 -15.74 -5.76 -13.60
C GLN A 254 -14.28 -6.23 -13.66
N ALA A 255 -13.83 -6.72 -14.82
CA ALA A 255 -12.44 -7.09 -15.03
C ALA A 255 -11.48 -5.88 -14.92
N LEU A 256 -11.88 -4.72 -15.47
CA LEU A 256 -11.10 -3.47 -15.34
C LEU A 256 -11.00 -3.00 -13.87
N LEU A 257 -12.09 -3.06 -13.10
CA LEU A 257 -12.05 -2.72 -11.66
C LEU A 257 -11.18 -3.71 -10.87
N SER A 258 -11.28 -5.00 -11.19
CA SER A 258 -10.39 -6.02 -10.61
C SER A 258 -8.92 -5.72 -10.94
N ARG A 259 -8.63 -5.26 -12.16
CA ARG A 259 -7.29 -4.86 -12.57
C ARG A 259 -6.77 -3.66 -11.76
N VAL A 260 -7.61 -2.67 -11.45
CA VAL A 260 -7.21 -1.55 -10.55
C VAL A 260 -6.74 -2.10 -9.20
N ILE A 261 -7.51 -3.01 -8.58
CA ILE A 261 -7.14 -3.62 -7.29
C ILE A 261 -5.83 -4.41 -7.40
N GLU A 262 -5.66 -5.18 -8.48
CA GLU A 262 -4.45 -5.97 -8.74
C GLU A 262 -3.18 -5.11 -8.88
N VAL A 263 -3.28 -3.91 -9.46
CA VAL A 263 -2.15 -2.98 -9.56
C VAL A 263 -1.57 -2.67 -8.18
N TYR A 264 -2.42 -2.46 -7.19
CA TYR A 264 -1.99 -2.18 -5.80
C TYR A 264 -1.49 -3.44 -5.09
N THR A 265 -2.23 -4.54 -5.18
CA THR A 265 -1.84 -5.77 -4.48
C THR A 265 -0.55 -6.36 -5.04
N SER A 266 -0.28 -6.18 -6.34
CA SER A 266 0.95 -6.66 -7.00
C SER A 266 2.23 -5.93 -6.58
N ASN A 267 2.15 -4.89 -5.76
CA ASN A 267 3.33 -4.24 -5.17
C ASN A 267 3.96 -5.08 -4.04
N MET A 268 3.23 -6.02 -3.45
CA MET A 268 3.69 -6.91 -2.38
C MET A 268 4.16 -8.27 -2.93
N GLU A 269 4.90 -9.02 -2.10
CA GLU A 269 5.22 -10.42 -2.41
C GLU A 269 3.94 -11.21 -2.72
N ALA A 270 4.08 -12.20 -3.60
CA ALA A 270 2.95 -12.89 -4.23
C ALA A 270 2.00 -13.57 -3.23
N ASP A 271 2.54 -14.11 -2.14
CA ASP A 271 1.77 -14.74 -1.08
C ASP A 271 0.95 -13.72 -0.26
N ILE A 272 1.55 -12.58 0.08
CA ILE A 272 0.88 -11.48 0.78
C ILE A 272 -0.23 -10.90 -0.12
N ALA A 273 0.05 -10.71 -1.40
CA ALA A 273 -0.93 -10.26 -2.39
C ALA A 273 -2.11 -11.25 -2.53
N ALA A 274 -1.82 -12.56 -2.58
CA ALA A 274 -2.83 -13.60 -2.70
C ALA A 274 -3.74 -13.67 -1.47
N GLU A 275 -3.19 -13.56 -0.25
CA GLU A 275 -3.95 -13.52 1.00
C GLU A 275 -4.88 -12.30 1.03
N ARG A 276 -4.39 -11.12 0.65
CA ARG A 276 -5.18 -9.90 0.55
C ARG A 276 -6.32 -10.02 -0.46
N LEU A 277 -6.05 -10.56 -1.65
CA LEU A 277 -7.10 -10.80 -2.66
C LEU A 277 -8.13 -11.84 -2.19
N ALA A 278 -7.72 -12.87 -1.46
CA ALA A 278 -8.64 -13.85 -0.87
C ALA A 278 -9.59 -13.21 0.16
N LYS A 279 -9.06 -12.34 1.02
CA LYS A 279 -9.83 -11.55 1.99
C LYS A 279 -10.86 -10.64 1.32
N ILE A 280 -10.47 -9.95 0.23
CA ILE A 280 -11.37 -9.10 -0.54
C ILE A 280 -12.51 -9.92 -1.14
N ARG A 281 -12.19 -11.07 -1.77
CA ARG A 281 -13.20 -11.97 -2.34
C ARG A 281 -14.16 -12.51 -1.29
N ALA A 282 -13.64 -12.91 -0.13
CA ALA A 282 -14.46 -13.42 0.97
C ALA A 282 -15.41 -12.34 1.55
N ALA A 283 -14.99 -11.07 1.56
CA ALA A 283 -15.82 -9.95 2.00
C ALA A 283 -16.91 -9.54 1.00
N GLY A 284 -16.78 -9.94 -0.27
CA GLY A 284 -17.75 -9.72 -1.36
C GLY A 284 -17.26 -8.71 -2.37
N MET A 285 -16.91 -9.18 -3.57
CA MET A 285 -16.56 -8.33 -4.72
C MET A 285 -17.72 -7.44 -5.14
N ASP A 286 -18.94 -7.95 -5.06
CA ASP A 286 -20.19 -7.27 -5.39
C ASP A 286 -20.40 -5.97 -4.62
N LYS A 287 -19.80 -5.83 -3.45
CA LYS A 287 -19.90 -4.67 -2.55
C LYS A 287 -18.84 -3.59 -2.80
N ILE A 288 -17.91 -3.83 -3.72
CA ILE A 288 -16.87 -2.86 -4.04
C ILE A 288 -17.45 -1.70 -4.84
N ARG A 289 -17.06 -0.47 -4.50
CA ARG A 289 -17.42 0.76 -5.19
C ARG A 289 -16.20 1.41 -5.83
N PHE A 290 -16.40 1.98 -7.00
CA PHE A 290 -15.46 2.85 -7.68
C PHE A 290 -16.05 4.24 -7.82
N ALA A 291 -15.34 5.26 -7.37
CA ALA A 291 -15.71 6.66 -7.52
C ALA A 291 -14.56 7.47 -8.13
N TRP A 292 -14.91 8.39 -9.01
CA TRP A 292 -14.01 9.33 -9.68
C TRP A 292 -14.45 10.76 -9.40
N LEU A 293 -13.50 11.66 -9.12
CA LEU A 293 -13.74 13.10 -8.93
C LEU A 293 -12.73 13.89 -9.78
N GLY A 294 -13.18 14.95 -10.40
CA GLY A 294 -12.38 15.76 -11.32
C GLY A 294 -12.49 15.35 -12.78
N GLU A 295 -11.52 15.78 -13.56
CA GLU A 295 -11.51 15.59 -15.01
C GLU A 295 -11.05 14.18 -15.40
N THR A 296 -11.61 13.60 -16.45
CA THR A 296 -11.25 12.26 -16.92
C THR A 296 -10.11 12.24 -17.95
N ASP A 297 -9.73 13.37 -18.50
CA ASP A 297 -8.63 13.48 -19.45
C ASP A 297 -7.27 13.28 -18.77
N LYS A 298 -6.31 12.69 -19.51
CA LYS A 298 -4.95 12.51 -19.03
C LYS A 298 -4.26 13.86 -18.77
N GLY A 299 -3.49 13.93 -17.67
CA GLY A 299 -2.76 15.14 -17.28
C GLY A 299 -3.63 16.22 -16.65
N LYS A 300 -4.89 15.91 -16.35
CA LYS A 300 -5.83 16.77 -15.65
C LYS A 300 -5.99 16.38 -14.20
N LYS A 301 -6.47 17.33 -13.38
CA LYS A 301 -6.68 17.13 -11.95
C LYS A 301 -7.78 16.12 -11.70
N HIS A 302 -7.48 15.07 -10.95
CA HIS A 302 -8.44 14.04 -10.62
C HIS A 302 -8.09 13.31 -9.33
N TYR A 303 -9.10 12.65 -8.80
CA TYR A 303 -9.02 11.73 -7.67
C TYR A 303 -9.89 10.53 -7.99
N TYR A 304 -9.49 9.34 -7.54
CA TYR A 304 -10.39 8.21 -7.48
C TYR A 304 -10.26 7.43 -6.18
N SER A 305 -11.32 6.71 -5.84
CA SER A 305 -11.31 5.73 -4.76
C SER A 305 -11.87 4.40 -5.21
N VAL A 306 -11.32 3.31 -4.65
CA VAL A 306 -11.89 1.97 -4.70
C VAL A 306 -12.11 1.51 -3.27
N GLN A 307 -13.36 1.33 -2.88
CA GLN A 307 -13.72 0.96 -1.52
C GLN A 307 -14.47 -0.36 -1.50
N GLY A 308 -13.99 -1.33 -0.73
CA GLY A 308 -14.68 -2.56 -0.39
C GLY A 308 -15.01 -2.63 1.11
N PRO A 309 -15.63 -3.72 1.58
CA PRO A 309 -15.96 -3.86 3.01
C PRO A 309 -14.76 -3.85 3.94
N THR A 310 -13.57 -4.19 3.45
CA THR A 310 -12.36 -4.36 4.29
C THR A 310 -11.26 -3.37 3.97
N PHE A 311 -11.32 -2.64 2.85
CA PHE A 311 -10.23 -1.82 2.37
C PHE A 311 -10.69 -0.55 1.67
N LEU A 312 -9.76 0.39 1.55
CA LEU A 312 -9.89 1.61 0.77
C LEU A 312 -8.59 1.86 -0.01
N ILE A 313 -8.73 2.11 -1.30
CA ILE A 313 -7.69 2.68 -2.16
C ILE A 313 -8.07 4.13 -2.43
N GLU A 314 -7.10 5.03 -2.33
CA GLU A 314 -7.22 6.41 -2.79
C GLU A 314 -6.05 6.75 -3.71
N TYR A 315 -6.33 7.53 -4.73
CA TYR A 315 -5.36 8.12 -5.64
C TYR A 315 -5.76 9.57 -5.90
N ASP A 316 -4.85 10.48 -5.67
CA ASP A 316 -5.02 11.91 -5.94
C ASP A 316 -3.91 12.42 -6.86
N ASN A 317 -4.26 13.19 -7.87
CA ASN A 317 -3.35 13.90 -8.75
C ASN A 317 -3.86 15.32 -8.99
N THR A 318 -3.96 16.13 -7.93
CA THR A 318 -4.52 17.48 -8.01
C THR A 318 -3.48 18.58 -7.85
N GLN A 319 -2.41 18.30 -7.11
CA GLN A 319 -1.34 19.26 -6.87
C GLN A 319 -0.48 19.46 -8.12
N ASN A 320 0.29 20.55 -8.17
CA ASN A 320 1.17 20.90 -9.29
C ASN A 320 0.48 20.84 -10.66
N ASN A 321 -0.78 21.26 -10.70
CA ASN A 321 -1.61 21.24 -11.90
C ASN A 321 -1.75 19.84 -12.52
N GLY A 322 -2.07 18.83 -11.70
CA GLY A 322 -2.23 17.45 -12.12
C GLY A 322 -0.89 16.74 -12.47
N ASN A 323 0.17 17.10 -11.75
CA ASN A 323 1.49 16.48 -11.91
C ASN A 323 2.16 16.13 -10.56
N HIS A 324 1.37 15.75 -9.55
CA HIS A 324 1.84 15.36 -8.24
C HIS A 324 0.86 14.37 -7.62
N VAL A 325 1.29 13.14 -7.47
CA VAL A 325 0.43 12.01 -7.06
C VAL A 325 0.62 11.66 -5.61
N HIS A 326 -0.50 11.47 -4.92
CA HIS A 326 -0.59 10.77 -3.65
C HIS A 326 -1.49 9.54 -3.81
N SER A 327 -1.00 8.37 -3.44
CA SER A 327 -1.76 7.13 -3.54
C SER A 327 -1.57 6.27 -2.31
N VAL A 328 -2.67 5.70 -1.78
CA VAL A 328 -2.64 4.93 -0.55
C VAL A 328 -3.56 3.72 -0.61
N TRP A 329 -3.11 2.61 -0.03
CA TRP A 329 -3.94 1.47 0.37
C TRP A 329 -4.12 1.48 1.88
N ARG A 330 -5.37 1.33 2.34
CA ARG A 330 -5.76 1.26 3.74
C ARG A 330 -6.60 0.02 4.01
N ASP A 331 -6.48 -0.55 5.20
CA ASP A 331 -7.35 -1.60 5.71
C ASP A 331 -8.16 -1.09 6.91
N PHE A 332 -9.49 -1.23 6.88
CA PHE A 332 -10.35 -0.71 7.96
C PHE A 332 -10.10 -1.39 9.32
N ASN A 333 -9.66 -2.64 9.30
CA ASN A 333 -9.39 -3.42 10.53
C ASN A 333 -8.00 -4.08 10.53
N GLY A 334 -7.06 -3.60 9.74
CA GLY A 334 -5.74 -4.24 9.62
C GLY A 334 -4.57 -3.26 9.51
N ASP A 335 -4.87 -1.97 9.42
CA ASP A 335 -3.82 -0.95 9.35
C ASP A 335 -2.85 -1.06 10.53
N PHE A 336 -1.56 -1.00 10.24
CA PHE A 336 -0.47 -1.15 11.24
C PHE A 336 -0.39 -2.53 11.89
N GLY A 337 -1.05 -3.57 11.36
CA GLY A 337 -1.19 -4.86 12.05
C GLY A 337 -2.02 -4.79 13.32
N ARG A 338 -2.93 -3.83 13.43
CA ARG A 338 -3.87 -3.69 14.55
C ARG A 338 -5.11 -4.53 14.32
N ASP A 339 -5.68 -5.07 15.39
CA ASP A 339 -7.04 -5.58 15.44
C ASP A 339 -7.92 -4.51 16.08
N VAL A 340 -8.39 -3.56 15.27
CA VAL A 340 -9.15 -2.39 15.73
C VAL A 340 -10.45 -2.81 16.43
N LEU A 341 -11.11 -3.86 15.92
CA LEU A 341 -12.34 -4.37 16.54
C LEU A 341 -12.07 -4.90 17.96
N ARG A 342 -11.00 -5.69 18.13
CA ARG A 342 -10.62 -6.23 19.45
C ARG A 342 -10.14 -5.14 20.40
N GLU A 343 -9.49 -4.09 19.88
CA GLU A 343 -9.09 -2.93 20.68
C GLU A 343 -10.29 -2.14 21.19
N HIS A 344 -11.34 -1.96 20.38
CA HIS A 344 -12.61 -1.33 20.80
C HIS A 344 -13.32 -2.16 21.86
N LEU A 345 -13.52 -3.47 21.62
CA LEU A 345 -14.18 -4.35 22.58
C LEU A 345 -13.48 -4.38 23.95
N LYS A 346 -12.17 -4.22 24.00
CA LYS A 346 -11.43 -4.11 25.27
C LYS A 346 -11.64 -2.78 25.99
N LYS A 347 -11.84 -1.68 25.24
CA LYS A 347 -12.12 -0.36 25.82
C LYS A 347 -13.54 -0.25 26.36
N ASP A 348 -14.50 -0.91 25.70
CA ASP A 348 -15.91 -0.88 26.09
C ASP A 348 -16.23 -1.86 27.23
N ALA A 349 -15.30 -2.73 27.61
CA ALA A 349 -15.42 -3.68 28.71
C ALA A 349 -14.98 -3.08 30.08
N HIS A 350 -14.71 -1.80 30.15
CA HIS A 350 -14.44 -0.99 31.34
C HIS A 350 -15.50 0.11 31.46
#